data_b7ca4c5467c9bcda07dbe35427b579af
#
_entry.id   b7ca4c5467c9bcda07dbe35427b579af
#
_cell.length_a   1.000
_cell.length_b   1.000
_cell.length_c   1.000
_cell.angle_alpha   90.00
_cell.angle_beta   90.00
_cell.angle_gamma   90.00
#
_symmetry.space_group_name_H-M   'P 1'
#
loop_
_entity.id
_entity.type
_entity.pdbx_description
1 polymer ?
#
loop_
_entity_poly.entity_id
_entity_poly.type
_entity_poly.pdbx_seq_one_letter_code
_entity_poly.pdbx_strand_id
1 'polypeptide(L)'
;MFRNPKAGPPGIDRDLDMVSSALEELRRLASDEQLAQDGARIYDFSIRWGVVLSGRLQRLNHYHRAGELTRDQAFRYGDLVQGLWDAAPQAERLGIARPTIKPGE
;
A
#
# COMPACT_ATOMS: atom_id res chain seq x y z
N MET A 1 -14.73 -23.55 -16.24
CA MET A 1 -13.82 -22.49 -16.74
C MET A 1 -12.56 -22.46 -15.91
N PHE A 2 -11.43 -22.40 -16.55
CA PHE A 2 -10.15 -22.43 -15.84
C PHE A 2 -9.66 -21.02 -15.55
N ARG A 3 -9.23 -20.80 -14.30
CA ARG A 3 -8.52 -19.58 -13.96
C ARG A 3 -7.11 -19.68 -14.53
N ASN A 4 -6.65 -18.61 -15.18
CA ASN A 4 -5.29 -18.56 -15.69
C ASN A 4 -4.32 -18.43 -14.50
N PRO A 5 -3.49 -19.47 -14.20
CA PRO A 5 -2.59 -19.42 -13.04
C PRO A 5 -1.50 -18.37 -13.16
N LYS A 6 -1.24 -17.86 -14.39
CA LYS A 6 -0.22 -16.83 -14.61
C LYS A 6 -0.76 -15.42 -14.36
N ALA A 7 -2.08 -15.26 -14.29
CA ALA A 7 -2.71 -13.95 -14.09
C ALA A 7 -2.93 -13.61 -12.61
N GLY A 8 -2.93 -14.62 -11.74
CA GLY A 8 -3.29 -14.44 -10.34
C GLY A 8 -4.77 -14.18 -10.15
N PRO A 9 -5.23 -13.89 -8.92
CA PRO A 9 -6.62 -13.54 -8.66
C PRO A 9 -7.02 -12.23 -9.34
N PRO A 10 -8.30 -12.05 -9.68
CA PRO A 10 -8.77 -10.82 -10.30
C PRO A 10 -8.51 -9.59 -9.42
N GLY A 11 -8.09 -8.50 -10.04
CA GLY A 11 -7.91 -7.22 -9.38
C GLY A 11 -6.61 -7.02 -8.62
N ILE A 12 -5.72 -8.02 -8.63
CA ILE A 12 -4.45 -7.93 -7.89
C ILE A 12 -3.57 -6.80 -8.45
N ASP A 13 -3.41 -6.71 -9.76
CA ASP A 13 -2.58 -5.65 -10.34
C ASP A 13 -3.12 -4.26 -10.02
N ARG A 14 -4.44 -4.12 -10.03
CA ARG A 14 -5.08 -2.87 -9.64
C ARG A 14 -4.84 -2.55 -8.16
N ASP A 15 -4.95 -3.55 -7.28
CA ASP A 15 -4.66 -3.36 -5.86
C ASP A 15 -3.20 -2.91 -5.66
N LEU A 16 -2.27 -3.55 -6.35
CA LEU A 16 -0.86 -3.18 -6.30
C LEU A 16 -0.65 -1.73 -6.76
N ASP A 17 -1.29 -1.34 -7.87
CA ASP A 17 -1.20 0.03 -8.38
C ASP A 17 -1.74 1.04 -7.38
N MET A 18 -2.86 0.74 -6.75
CA MET A 18 -3.49 1.69 -5.83
C MET A 18 -2.70 1.85 -4.53
N VAL A 19 -2.14 0.76 -4.00
CA VAL A 19 -1.26 0.86 -2.83
C VAL A 19 0.01 1.62 -3.18
N SER A 20 0.59 1.36 -4.35
CA SER A 20 1.77 2.05 -4.84
C SER A 20 1.53 3.56 -4.98
N SER A 21 0.39 3.93 -5.57
CA SER A 21 0.03 5.34 -5.74
C SER A 21 -0.16 6.05 -4.40
N ALA A 22 -0.77 5.37 -3.44
CA ALA A 22 -0.95 5.93 -2.10
C ALA A 22 0.41 6.14 -1.40
N LEU A 23 1.34 5.21 -1.57
CA LEU A 23 2.68 5.34 -1.01
C LEU A 23 3.43 6.53 -1.63
N GLU A 24 3.32 6.71 -2.94
CA GLU A 24 3.93 7.85 -3.63
C GLU A 24 3.35 9.17 -3.13
N GLU A 25 2.03 9.22 -2.92
CA GLU A 25 1.40 10.43 -2.41
C GLU A 25 1.84 10.74 -0.98
N LEU A 26 1.98 9.72 -0.13
CA LEU A 26 2.53 9.91 1.21
C LEU A 26 3.91 10.55 1.16
N ARG A 27 4.78 10.02 0.32
CA ARG A 27 6.15 10.53 0.17
C ARG A 27 6.16 11.98 -0.30
N ARG A 28 5.27 12.31 -1.24
CA ARG A 28 5.15 13.67 -1.76
C ARG A 28 4.68 14.64 -0.68
N LEU A 29 3.64 14.27 0.07
CA LEU A 29 3.12 15.10 1.15
C LEU A 29 4.17 15.34 2.23
N ALA A 30 4.93 14.31 2.58
CA ALA A 30 5.92 14.41 3.64
C ALA A 30 7.17 15.18 3.22
N SER A 31 7.50 15.20 1.92
CA SER A 31 8.72 15.84 1.42
C SER A 31 8.53 17.32 1.07
N ASP A 32 7.29 17.79 0.97
CA ASP A 32 6.97 19.17 0.64
C ASP A 32 6.47 19.88 1.90
N GLU A 33 7.23 20.87 2.37
CA GLU A 33 6.90 21.57 3.62
C GLU A 33 5.53 22.22 3.60
N GLN A 34 5.13 22.80 2.47
CA GLN A 34 3.81 23.44 2.37
C GLN A 34 2.70 22.39 2.43
N LEU A 35 2.86 21.28 1.72
CA LEU A 35 1.88 20.20 1.75
C LEU A 35 1.81 19.55 3.13
N ALA A 36 2.95 19.38 3.79
CA ALA A 36 3.02 18.76 5.11
C ALA A 36 2.34 19.61 6.19
N GLN A 37 2.13 20.91 5.94
CA GLN A 37 1.45 21.83 6.84
C GLN A 37 -0.01 22.06 6.48
N ASP A 38 -0.46 21.50 5.35
CA ASP A 38 -1.84 21.64 4.91
C ASP A 38 -2.72 20.59 5.59
N GLY A 39 -3.28 20.96 6.74
CA GLY A 39 -4.06 20.04 7.59
C GLY A 39 -5.27 19.43 6.89
N ALA A 40 -5.94 20.20 6.04
CA ALA A 40 -7.12 19.69 5.31
C ALA A 40 -6.70 18.63 4.31
N ARG A 41 -5.61 18.87 3.58
CA ARG A 41 -5.09 17.91 2.61
C ARG A 41 -4.62 16.62 3.29
N ILE A 42 -3.91 16.76 4.39
CA ILE A 42 -3.42 15.60 5.16
C ILE A 42 -4.61 14.81 5.70
N TYR A 43 -5.63 15.48 6.20
CA TYR A 43 -6.83 14.82 6.71
C TYR A 43 -7.52 14.00 5.61
N ASP A 44 -7.74 14.60 4.43
CA ASP A 44 -8.35 13.88 3.30
C ASP A 44 -7.52 12.69 2.88
N PHE A 45 -6.20 12.87 2.80
CA PHE A 45 -5.30 11.79 2.47
C PHE A 45 -5.34 10.67 3.52
N SER A 46 -5.41 11.03 4.81
CA SER A 46 -5.40 10.03 5.89
C SER A 46 -6.60 9.09 5.80
N ILE A 47 -7.76 9.60 5.36
CA ILE A 47 -8.95 8.78 5.17
C ILE A 47 -8.72 7.77 4.03
N ARG A 48 -8.23 8.25 2.88
CA ARG A 48 -7.94 7.37 1.73
C ARG A 48 -6.85 6.36 2.06
N TRP A 49 -5.82 6.80 2.77
CA TRP A 49 -4.73 5.94 3.22
C TRP A 49 -5.25 4.82 4.13
N GLY A 50 -6.10 5.15 5.10
CA GLY A 50 -6.71 4.15 5.98
C GLY A 50 -7.53 3.11 5.23
N VAL A 51 -8.29 3.54 4.22
CA VAL A 51 -9.08 2.63 3.38
C VAL A 51 -8.16 1.70 2.58
N VAL A 52 -7.07 2.24 2.02
CA VAL A 52 -6.11 1.43 1.26
C VAL A 52 -5.45 0.38 2.17
N LEU A 53 -5.01 0.79 3.37
CA LEU A 53 -4.34 -0.14 4.30
C LEU A 53 -5.30 -1.21 4.83
N SER A 54 -6.55 -0.86 5.14
CA SER A 54 -7.50 -1.80 5.72
C SER A 54 -8.18 -2.68 4.68
N GLY A 55 -8.25 -2.24 3.44
CA GLY A 55 -8.91 -2.99 2.36
C GLY A 55 -7.93 -3.65 1.41
N ARG A 56 -7.34 -2.86 0.51
CA ARG A 56 -6.52 -3.41 -0.58
C ARG A 56 -5.25 -4.10 -0.11
N LEU A 57 -4.57 -3.53 0.86
CA LEU A 57 -3.36 -4.15 1.39
C LEU A 57 -3.67 -5.48 2.08
N GLN A 58 -4.76 -5.55 2.84
CA GLN A 58 -5.17 -6.78 3.50
C GLN A 58 -5.56 -7.84 2.47
N ARG A 59 -6.22 -7.44 1.39
CA ARG A 59 -6.58 -8.36 0.31
C ARG A 59 -5.32 -8.94 -0.35
N LEU A 60 -4.34 -8.09 -0.64
CA LEU A 60 -3.04 -8.53 -1.19
C LEU A 60 -2.35 -9.51 -0.25
N ASN A 61 -2.33 -9.20 1.04
CA ASN A 61 -1.72 -10.07 2.03
C ASN A 61 -2.40 -11.44 2.09
N HIS A 62 -3.73 -11.45 2.02
CA HIS A 62 -4.51 -12.70 2.00
C HIS A 62 -4.06 -13.60 0.85
N TYR A 63 -4.01 -13.08 -0.37
CA TYR A 63 -3.63 -13.87 -1.54
C TYR A 63 -2.15 -14.23 -1.54
N HIS A 64 -1.31 -13.33 -1.01
CA HIS A 64 0.11 -13.63 -0.85
C HIS A 64 0.32 -14.82 0.08
N ARG A 65 -0.34 -14.84 1.24
CA ARG A 65 -0.22 -15.92 2.21
C ARG A 65 -0.80 -17.23 1.70
N ALA A 66 -1.81 -17.15 0.84
CA ALA A 66 -2.41 -18.31 0.20
C ALA A 66 -1.57 -18.86 -0.96
N GLY A 67 -0.48 -18.17 -1.32
CA GLY A 67 0.38 -18.60 -2.44
C GLY A 67 -0.26 -18.38 -3.80
N GLU A 68 -1.22 -17.46 -3.91
CA GLU A 68 -2.00 -17.27 -5.13
C GLU A 68 -1.52 -16.12 -6.02
N LEU A 69 -0.54 -15.34 -5.58
CA LEU A 69 0.03 -14.31 -6.42
C LEU A 69 1.00 -14.92 -7.43
N THR A 70 1.08 -14.34 -8.62
CA THR A 70 2.13 -14.73 -9.55
C THR A 70 3.49 -14.35 -8.97
N ARG A 71 4.57 -14.88 -9.54
CA ARG A 71 5.92 -14.57 -9.10
C ARG A 71 6.20 -13.08 -9.12
N ASP A 72 5.83 -12.41 -10.22
CA ASP A 72 6.02 -10.97 -10.38
C ASP A 72 5.17 -10.19 -9.39
N GLN A 73 3.93 -10.60 -9.19
CA GLN A 73 3.03 -9.96 -8.22
C GLN A 73 3.55 -10.11 -6.79
N ALA A 74 4.05 -11.28 -6.43
CA ALA A 74 4.61 -11.53 -5.10
C ALA A 74 5.84 -10.67 -4.85
N PHE A 75 6.71 -10.54 -5.86
CA PHE A 75 7.89 -9.68 -5.77
C PHE A 75 7.49 -8.22 -5.59
N ARG A 76 6.57 -7.75 -6.42
CA ARG A 76 6.07 -6.38 -6.33
C ARG A 76 5.39 -6.10 -4.99
N TYR A 77 4.62 -7.05 -4.49
CA TYR A 77 3.98 -6.94 -3.18
C TYR A 77 5.02 -6.80 -2.06
N GLY A 78 6.06 -7.64 -2.08
CA GLY A 78 7.14 -7.56 -1.09
C GLY A 78 7.82 -6.20 -1.09
N ASP A 79 8.11 -5.66 -2.28
CA ASP A 79 8.68 -4.32 -2.43
C ASP A 79 7.75 -3.24 -1.86
N LEU A 80 6.45 -3.37 -2.11
CA LEU A 80 5.47 -2.41 -1.58
C LEU A 80 5.42 -2.42 -0.06
N VAL A 81 5.38 -3.62 0.55
CA VAL A 81 5.35 -3.73 2.01
C VAL A 81 6.62 -3.12 2.61
N GLN A 82 7.77 -3.41 2.01
CA GLN A 82 9.03 -2.81 2.46
C GLN A 82 8.99 -1.28 2.33
N GLY A 83 8.50 -0.78 1.20
CA GLY A 83 8.38 0.67 0.98
C GLY A 83 7.44 1.34 1.98
N LEU A 84 6.34 0.68 2.34
CA LEU A 84 5.41 1.19 3.35
C LEU A 84 6.10 1.32 4.71
N TRP A 85 6.90 0.34 5.10
CA TRP A 85 7.64 0.38 6.35
C TRP A 85 8.76 1.40 6.32
N ASP A 86 9.45 1.54 5.19
CA ASP A 86 10.49 2.56 5.03
C ASP A 86 9.90 3.96 5.15
N ALA A 87 8.64 4.15 4.75
CA ALA A 87 7.93 5.42 4.85
C ALA A 87 7.19 5.62 6.17
N ALA A 88 7.23 4.64 7.08
CA ALA A 88 6.52 4.74 8.36
C ALA A 88 6.90 5.99 9.18
N PRO A 89 8.19 6.40 9.26
CA PRO A 89 8.51 7.65 9.96
C PRO A 89 7.84 8.88 9.35
N GLN A 90 7.66 8.90 8.03
CA GLN A 90 6.95 9.99 7.36
C GLN A 90 5.47 9.99 7.72
N ALA A 91 4.84 8.80 7.74
CA ALA A 91 3.45 8.67 8.17
C ALA A 91 3.27 9.16 9.60
N GLU A 92 4.18 8.79 10.51
CA GLU A 92 4.14 9.26 11.90
C GLU A 92 4.23 10.77 12.01
N ARG A 93 5.14 11.40 11.25
CA ARG A 93 5.27 12.86 11.27
C ARG A 93 4.00 13.56 10.81
N LEU A 94 3.27 12.96 9.88
CA LEU A 94 2.01 13.51 9.38
C LEU A 94 0.81 13.12 10.26
N GLY A 95 1.01 12.27 11.26
CA GLY A 95 -0.05 11.82 12.16
C GLY A 95 -1.02 10.83 11.51
N ILE A 96 -0.57 10.09 10.50
CA ILE A 96 -1.41 9.11 9.81
C ILE A 96 -0.98 7.68 10.14
N ALA A 97 -1.87 6.72 9.87
CA ALA A 97 -1.68 5.33 10.27
C ALA A 97 -0.45 4.69 9.65
N ARG A 98 0.20 3.82 10.43
CA ARG A 98 1.28 2.96 9.94
C ARG A 98 0.71 1.63 9.45
N PRO A 99 1.41 0.92 8.54
CA PRO A 99 0.97 -0.41 8.14
C PRO A 99 1.08 -1.40 9.31
N THR A 100 0.22 -2.40 9.32
CA THR A 100 0.25 -3.47 10.33
C THR A 100 0.88 -4.75 9.79
N ILE A 101 0.93 -4.91 8.47
CA ILE A 101 1.56 -6.07 7.83
C ILE A 101 3.06 -5.82 7.75
N LYS A 102 3.83 -6.74 8.32
CA LYS A 102 5.30 -6.61 8.38
C LYS A 102 5.95 -7.22 7.15
N PRO A 103 7.13 -6.71 6.75
CA PRO A 103 7.89 -7.33 5.67
C PRO A 103 8.18 -8.80 6.00
N GLY A 104 8.05 -9.66 5.00
CA GLY A 104 8.33 -11.08 5.16
C GLY A 104 7.17 -11.93 5.70
N GLU A 105 6.04 -11.32 5.97
CA GLU A 105 4.84 -12.06 6.40
C GLU A 105 4.01 -12.61 5.26
#